data_878f48d81d2a92c94adb154dcd16a117
#
_entry.id   878f48d81d2a92c94adb154dcd16a117
#
_cell.length_a   1.000
_cell.length_b   1.000
_cell.length_c   1.000
_cell.angle_alpha   90.00
_cell.angle_beta   90.00
_cell.angle_gamma   90.00
#
_symmetry.space_group_name_H-M   'P 1'
#
loop_
_entity.id
_entity.type
_entity.pdbx_description
1 polymer ?
#
loop_
_entity_poly.entity_id
_entity_poly.type
_entity_poly.pdbx_seq_one_letter_code
_entity_poly.pdbx_strand_id
1 'polypeptide(L)'
;MWNKLKLDLPFRIFECTTFNKQISGLTQEEKTIETFKSSNEYPRNATKQVPNIFVDVDHECVFFPINGISVPFHISTLKNATVTDERKVSFLRVNFFSPNDKGARTAAAPAIKHALEENGNNVFVKELVYRSEDARGINDYARQIKQLQKDFKAGMRETEEKKNIVEQVSLRKWPNDGSMGNITQLKDITMRPKLGRGRRTNGTLQMHVNGLRFRCDMIRESVDIIFTNIKHLIFQKCDKGSHVVMIHIHLKHQILLNKKKCTDVSFYTEAIEASTALTKNRRNMYDPDEMDEEQRERKMRRLLNKNLLKFCKAVHRHVEGKANVTFDIEQPYADLSFFGTCHREMVRLQPTVDSLVNVTESPPFVVTLADIEHVHFEGVLANKKNFDMAIIMNDKTTFHTIRAIPMNQLATVREWLTDIGQTCTHGSTSMIWPKLLESIRSIDEELFWADVDEDGMDYYF
;
A
#
# COMPACT_ATOMS: atom_id res chain seq x y z
N MET A 1 -0.85 -31.89 -59.21
CA MET A 1 -1.98 -30.97 -59.27
C MET A 1 -2.37 -30.49 -57.88
N TRP A 2 -1.37 -29.94 -57.16
CA TRP A 2 -1.52 -29.44 -55.80
C TRP A 2 -0.71 -28.15 -55.65
N ASN A 3 -1.01 -27.16 -56.48
CA ASN A 3 -0.44 -25.82 -56.35
C ASN A 3 -1.49 -24.85 -56.91
N LYS A 4 -2.32 -24.32 -56.02
CA LYS A 4 -3.06 -23.05 -56.14
C LYS A 4 -4.26 -23.05 -55.20
N LEU A 5 -3.99 -22.86 -53.95
CA LEU A 5 -4.91 -22.16 -53.01
C LEU A 5 -4.03 -21.39 -52.05
N LYS A 6 -3.44 -20.30 -52.57
CA LYS A 6 -3.08 -19.19 -51.73
C LYS A 6 -4.40 -18.57 -51.22
N LEU A 7 -4.82 -18.99 -50.09
CA LEU A 7 -5.75 -18.21 -49.27
C LEU A 7 -4.99 -16.96 -48.81
N ASP A 8 -5.13 -15.89 -49.57
CA ASP A 8 -4.85 -14.53 -49.09
C ASP A 8 -5.87 -14.23 -48.02
N LEU A 9 -5.66 -14.77 -46.85
CA LEU A 9 -6.23 -14.22 -45.63
C LEU A 9 -5.35 -13.03 -45.26
N PRO A 10 -5.90 -11.82 -45.19
CA PRO A 10 -5.16 -10.69 -44.64
C PRO A 10 -5.01 -10.93 -43.14
N PHE A 11 -3.96 -11.64 -42.75
CA PHE A 11 -3.42 -11.53 -41.41
C PHE A 11 -2.89 -10.09 -41.27
N ARG A 12 -3.76 -9.16 -40.95
CA ARG A 12 -3.34 -7.91 -40.38
C ARG A 12 -2.72 -8.23 -39.02
N ILE A 13 -1.41 -8.46 -39.04
CA ILE A 13 -0.55 -8.27 -37.89
C ILE A 13 -0.96 -6.90 -37.31
N PHE A 14 -1.33 -6.86 -36.06
CA PHE A 14 -1.68 -5.64 -35.36
C PHE A 14 -0.58 -4.60 -35.60
N GLU A 15 -0.75 -3.72 -36.56
CA GLU A 15 -0.03 -2.48 -36.65
C GLU A 15 -0.62 -1.58 -35.56
N CYS A 16 0.02 -1.55 -34.39
CA CYS A 16 -0.17 -0.46 -33.44
C CYS A 16 0.39 0.81 -34.10
N THR A 17 -0.46 1.47 -34.88
CA THR A 17 -0.18 2.82 -35.32
C THR A 17 -0.11 3.70 -34.08
N THR A 18 1.08 4.26 -33.85
CA THR A 18 1.33 5.34 -32.92
C THR A 18 0.44 6.53 -33.29
N PHE A 19 -0.68 6.69 -32.61
CA PHE A 19 -1.48 7.88 -32.70
C PHE A 19 -0.91 8.92 -31.78
N ASN A 20 0.01 9.75 -32.30
CA ASN A 20 0.39 11.02 -31.70
C ASN A 20 -0.82 11.98 -31.79
N LYS A 21 -1.69 11.95 -30.82
CA LYS A 21 -2.57 13.08 -30.55
C LYS A 21 -1.88 13.98 -29.54
N GLN A 22 -1.29 15.05 -30.06
CA GLN A 22 -0.97 16.23 -29.28
C GLN A 22 -2.27 16.78 -28.69
N ILE A 23 -2.56 16.46 -27.44
CA ILE A 23 -3.44 17.27 -26.60
C ILE A 23 -2.52 18.00 -25.65
N SER A 24 -2.46 19.31 -25.83
CA SER A 24 -1.74 20.28 -25.03
C SER A 24 -1.93 20.04 -23.54
N GLY A 25 -0.84 19.79 -22.83
CA GLY A 25 -0.72 20.11 -21.43
C GLY A 25 -0.78 18.99 -20.42
N LEU A 26 -0.25 17.76 -20.70
CA LEU A 26 0.19 16.79 -19.68
C LEU A 26 0.89 15.63 -20.42
N THR A 27 2.18 15.65 -20.46
CA THR A 27 3.00 14.55 -20.97
C THR A 27 2.96 13.40 -19.97
N GLN A 28 1.97 12.54 -20.09
CA GLN A 28 2.03 11.21 -19.51
C GLN A 28 2.66 10.28 -20.56
N GLU A 29 3.89 9.88 -20.33
CA GLU A 29 4.50 8.76 -21.06
C GLU A 29 3.73 7.47 -20.70
N GLU A 30 2.69 7.17 -21.47
CA GLU A 30 2.14 5.82 -21.48
C GLU A 30 3.22 4.92 -22.07
N LYS A 31 3.61 3.87 -21.34
CA LYS A 31 4.52 2.85 -21.83
C LYS A 31 3.84 2.19 -23.05
N THR A 32 4.15 2.68 -24.22
CA THR A 32 3.64 2.14 -25.48
C THR A 32 4.21 0.73 -25.66
N ILE A 33 3.34 -0.22 -25.94
CA ILE A 33 3.77 -1.59 -26.26
C ILE A 33 4.47 -1.53 -27.59
N GLU A 34 5.77 -1.80 -27.59
CA GLU A 34 6.56 -1.91 -28.82
C GLU A 34 6.19 -3.21 -29.53
N THR A 35 5.77 -3.11 -30.77
CA THR A 35 5.43 -4.25 -31.62
C THR A 35 6.38 -4.33 -32.80
N PHE A 36 6.69 -5.57 -33.25
CA PHE A 36 7.48 -5.78 -34.44
C PHE A 36 6.71 -5.38 -35.70
N LYS A 37 7.28 -4.48 -36.50
CA LYS A 37 6.66 -4.00 -37.75
C LYS A 37 6.82 -4.99 -38.90
N SER A 38 7.89 -5.80 -38.91
CA SER A 38 8.14 -6.79 -39.93
C SER A 38 8.89 -8.01 -39.37
N SER A 39 8.84 -9.14 -40.11
CA SER A 39 9.57 -10.34 -39.71
C SER A 39 11.10 -10.18 -39.74
N ASN A 40 11.61 -9.13 -40.38
CA ASN A 40 13.04 -8.82 -40.43
C ASN A 40 13.58 -8.29 -39.10
N GLU A 41 12.70 -7.78 -38.25
CA GLU A 41 13.02 -7.26 -36.91
C GLU A 41 13.04 -8.36 -35.85
N TYR A 42 12.63 -9.58 -36.19
CA TYR A 42 12.61 -10.70 -35.25
C TYR A 42 14.01 -11.08 -34.78
N PRO A 43 14.19 -11.43 -33.52
CA PRO A 43 15.44 -11.96 -33.00
C PRO A 43 15.91 -13.17 -33.84
N ARG A 44 17.21 -13.26 -34.10
CA ARG A 44 17.78 -14.37 -34.91
C ARG A 44 17.42 -15.77 -34.41
N ASN A 45 17.16 -15.90 -33.12
CA ASN A 45 16.73 -17.15 -32.50
C ASN A 45 15.27 -17.53 -32.81
N ALA A 46 14.41 -16.57 -33.12
CA ALA A 46 13.02 -16.80 -33.51
C ALA A 46 12.88 -17.22 -35.00
N THR A 47 13.89 -16.92 -35.85
CA THR A 47 13.88 -17.15 -37.30
C THR A 47 14.64 -18.40 -37.74
N LYS A 48 14.86 -19.37 -36.84
CA LYS A 48 15.52 -20.65 -37.18
C LYS A 48 14.69 -21.44 -38.19
N GLN A 49 15.36 -22.28 -38.97
CA GLN A 49 14.73 -23.14 -40.01
C GLN A 49 13.60 -24.02 -39.46
N VAL A 50 13.68 -24.43 -38.20
CA VAL A 50 12.60 -25.13 -37.50
C VAL A 50 12.06 -24.20 -36.40
N PRO A 51 10.85 -23.65 -36.56
CA PRO A 51 10.30 -22.71 -35.58
C PRO A 51 9.97 -23.44 -34.28
N ASN A 52 10.60 -22.99 -33.20
CA ASN A 52 10.36 -23.46 -31.84
C ASN A 52 9.73 -22.32 -31.03
N ILE A 53 9.17 -22.67 -29.87
CA ILE A 53 8.74 -21.65 -28.90
C ILE A 53 9.98 -20.88 -28.42
N PHE A 54 9.94 -19.58 -28.51
CA PHE A 54 11.02 -18.70 -28.07
C PHE A 54 10.47 -17.57 -27.21
N VAL A 55 11.07 -17.36 -26.04
CA VAL A 55 10.68 -16.31 -25.11
C VAL A 55 11.70 -15.18 -25.23
N ASP A 56 11.23 -14.02 -25.68
CA ASP A 56 12.00 -12.80 -25.78
C ASP A 56 11.70 -11.92 -24.55
N VAL A 57 12.69 -11.79 -23.69
CA VAL A 57 12.57 -11.01 -22.46
C VAL A 57 12.70 -9.51 -22.74
N ASP A 58 13.51 -9.13 -23.72
CA ASP A 58 13.82 -7.74 -24.01
C ASP A 58 12.60 -7.00 -24.60
N HIS A 59 11.84 -7.67 -25.46
CA HIS A 59 10.63 -7.13 -26.07
C HIS A 59 9.33 -7.58 -25.38
N GLU A 60 9.43 -8.28 -24.24
CA GLU A 60 8.28 -8.78 -23.47
C GLU A 60 7.32 -9.65 -24.31
N CYS A 61 7.87 -10.42 -25.28
CA CYS A 61 7.13 -11.22 -26.27
C CYS A 61 7.43 -12.70 -26.18
N VAL A 62 6.45 -13.52 -26.61
CA VAL A 62 6.64 -14.97 -26.79
C VAL A 62 6.31 -15.32 -28.22
N PHE A 63 7.25 -15.97 -28.91
CA PHE A 63 7.06 -16.45 -30.26
C PHE A 63 6.52 -17.89 -30.24
N PHE A 64 5.38 -18.08 -30.86
CA PHE A 64 4.75 -19.38 -31.00
C PHE A 64 4.79 -19.85 -32.47
N PRO A 65 5.19 -21.10 -32.74
CA PRO A 65 5.15 -21.67 -34.08
C PRO A 65 3.69 -21.96 -34.49
N ILE A 66 3.20 -21.24 -35.50
CA ILE A 66 1.87 -21.44 -36.08
C ILE A 66 2.05 -21.72 -37.56
N ASN A 67 1.62 -22.89 -38.03
CA ASN A 67 1.77 -23.33 -39.42
C ASN A 67 3.18 -23.18 -40.01
N GLY A 68 4.21 -23.42 -39.19
CA GLY A 68 5.61 -23.31 -39.64
C GLY A 68 6.17 -21.87 -39.64
N ILE A 69 5.42 -20.91 -39.14
CA ILE A 69 5.84 -19.50 -38.99
C ILE A 69 5.90 -19.13 -37.49
N SER A 70 6.96 -18.48 -37.09
CA SER A 70 7.06 -17.92 -35.72
C SER A 70 6.24 -16.64 -35.61
N VAL A 71 5.22 -16.64 -34.76
CA VAL A 71 4.31 -15.50 -34.55
C VAL A 71 4.54 -14.94 -33.15
N PRO A 72 4.88 -13.64 -33.01
CA PRO A 72 5.06 -13.00 -31.72
C PRO A 72 3.71 -12.67 -31.04
N PHE A 73 3.63 -12.96 -29.76
CA PHE A 73 2.55 -12.54 -28.90
C PHE A 73 3.12 -11.78 -27.70
N HIS A 74 2.64 -10.58 -27.48
CA HIS A 74 3.06 -9.83 -26.32
C HIS A 74 2.55 -10.49 -25.04
N ILE A 75 3.37 -10.53 -24.00
CA ILE A 75 3.08 -11.26 -22.74
C ILE A 75 1.79 -10.80 -22.05
N SER A 76 1.38 -9.54 -22.24
CA SER A 76 0.13 -9.00 -21.72
C SER A 76 -1.13 -9.65 -22.27
N THR A 77 -1.06 -10.25 -23.48
CA THR A 77 -2.19 -10.94 -24.12
C THR A 77 -2.39 -12.36 -23.57
N LEU A 78 -1.37 -12.93 -22.91
CA LEU A 78 -1.41 -14.28 -22.36
C LEU A 78 -2.06 -14.30 -20.99
N LYS A 79 -3.07 -15.14 -20.79
CA LYS A 79 -3.76 -15.35 -19.52
C LYS A 79 -3.00 -16.31 -18.62
N ASN A 80 -2.68 -17.49 -19.11
CA ASN A 80 -1.86 -18.49 -18.42
C ASN A 80 -1.22 -19.47 -19.38
N ALA A 81 -0.18 -20.17 -18.90
CA ALA A 81 0.46 -21.30 -19.58
C ALA A 81 0.47 -22.49 -18.61
N THR A 82 -0.12 -23.61 -19.02
CA THR A 82 -0.23 -24.83 -18.21
C THR A 82 0.38 -26.01 -18.96
N VAL A 83 1.04 -26.89 -18.22
CA VAL A 83 1.57 -28.15 -18.78
C VAL A 83 0.76 -29.31 -18.20
N THR A 84 0.41 -30.23 -19.08
CA THR A 84 -0.25 -31.49 -18.71
C THR A 84 0.58 -32.62 -19.30
N ASP A 85 0.99 -33.56 -18.47
CA ASP A 85 1.76 -34.72 -18.87
C ASP A 85 0.83 -35.94 -19.00
N GLU A 86 0.79 -36.53 -20.17
CA GLU A 86 0.03 -37.76 -20.46
C GLU A 86 0.96 -38.86 -20.98
N ARG A 87 1.20 -39.86 -20.12
CA ARG A 87 2.03 -41.04 -20.38
C ARG A 87 3.46 -40.71 -20.88
N LYS A 88 3.66 -40.53 -22.19
CA LYS A 88 4.98 -40.22 -22.82
C LYS A 88 5.00 -38.89 -23.53
N VAL A 89 3.93 -38.11 -23.43
CA VAL A 89 3.75 -36.87 -24.16
C VAL A 89 3.33 -35.76 -23.25
N SER A 90 3.95 -34.61 -23.41
CA SER A 90 3.59 -33.41 -22.65
C SER A 90 2.89 -32.39 -23.55
N PHE A 91 1.86 -31.78 -23.03
CA PHE A 91 1.07 -30.75 -23.69
C PHE A 91 1.30 -29.42 -23.02
N LEU A 92 1.71 -28.43 -23.79
CA LEU A 92 1.72 -27.02 -23.33
C LEU A 92 0.44 -26.35 -23.84
N ARG A 93 -0.42 -25.97 -22.93
CA ARG A 93 -1.63 -25.21 -23.21
C ARG A 93 -1.42 -23.75 -22.82
N VAL A 94 -1.53 -22.86 -23.78
CA VAL A 94 -1.41 -21.42 -23.63
C VAL A 94 -2.77 -20.79 -23.88
N ASN A 95 -3.33 -20.14 -22.85
CA ASN A 95 -4.60 -19.46 -22.92
C ASN A 95 -4.37 -17.95 -23.06
N PHE A 96 -5.13 -17.31 -23.90
CA PHE A 96 -5.11 -15.88 -24.14
C PHE A 96 -6.33 -15.20 -23.51
N PHE A 97 -6.22 -13.92 -23.23
CA PHE A 97 -7.37 -13.13 -22.79
C PHE A 97 -8.38 -12.96 -23.92
N SER A 98 -9.64 -13.19 -23.62
CA SER A 98 -10.77 -12.97 -24.51
C SER A 98 -11.51 -11.69 -24.13
N PRO A 99 -12.14 -10.98 -25.07
CA PRO A 99 -12.89 -9.75 -24.79
C PRO A 99 -13.95 -9.88 -23.69
N ASN A 100 -14.54 -11.06 -23.56
CA ASN A 100 -15.60 -11.35 -22.59
C ASN A 100 -15.08 -11.78 -21.22
N ASP A 101 -13.77 -11.95 -21.06
CA ASP A 101 -13.18 -12.30 -19.78
C ASP A 101 -13.26 -11.11 -18.80
N LYS A 102 -13.83 -11.30 -17.61
CA LYS A 102 -13.89 -10.26 -16.56
C LYS A 102 -12.51 -9.70 -16.23
N GLY A 103 -11.45 -10.50 -16.34
CA GLY A 103 -10.05 -10.07 -16.17
C GLY A 103 -9.48 -9.26 -17.34
N ALA A 104 -10.06 -9.34 -18.54
CA ALA A 104 -9.59 -8.57 -19.69
C ALA A 104 -9.85 -7.07 -19.56
N ARG A 105 -10.92 -6.67 -18.82
CA ARG A 105 -11.28 -5.27 -18.60
C ARG A 105 -10.43 -4.57 -17.54
N THR A 106 -9.87 -5.32 -16.59
CA THR A 106 -9.14 -4.77 -15.44
C THR A 106 -7.63 -4.99 -15.46
N ALA A 107 -7.17 -6.10 -16.05
CA ALA A 107 -5.76 -6.51 -16.00
C ALA A 107 -5.15 -6.73 -17.40
N ALA A 108 -6.00 -6.84 -18.43
CA ALA A 108 -5.52 -6.97 -19.77
C ALA A 108 -5.05 -5.60 -20.25
N ALA A 109 -3.89 -5.65 -20.79
CA ALA A 109 -3.18 -4.56 -21.36
C ALA A 109 -4.08 -3.58 -22.13
N PRO A 110 -3.72 -2.31 -22.11
CA PRO A 110 -4.30 -1.28 -22.97
C PRO A 110 -4.50 -1.72 -24.43
N ALA A 111 -3.64 -2.60 -24.93
CA ALA A 111 -3.71 -3.16 -26.28
C ALA A 111 -5.00 -3.92 -26.61
N ILE A 112 -5.53 -4.73 -25.67
CA ILE A 112 -6.79 -5.46 -25.92
C ILE A 112 -7.98 -4.51 -25.87
N LYS A 113 -7.93 -3.54 -24.94
CA LYS A 113 -8.97 -2.52 -24.82
C LYS A 113 -9.05 -1.66 -26.08
N HIS A 114 -7.90 -1.21 -26.56
CA HIS A 114 -7.78 -0.45 -27.81
C HIS A 114 -8.25 -1.25 -29.05
N ALA A 115 -7.85 -2.54 -29.13
CA ALA A 115 -8.28 -3.43 -30.22
C ALA A 115 -9.80 -3.72 -30.21
N LEU A 116 -10.43 -3.65 -29.02
CA LEU A 116 -11.89 -3.78 -28.88
C LEU A 116 -12.62 -2.52 -29.28
N GLU A 117 -12.03 -1.36 -28.99
CA GLU A 117 -12.61 -0.05 -29.30
C GLU A 117 -12.55 0.26 -30.82
N GLU A 118 -11.48 -0.18 -31.53
CA GLU A 118 -11.27 0.14 -32.93
C GLU A 118 -12.15 -0.66 -33.90
N ASN A 119 -12.38 -1.96 -33.65
CA ASN A 119 -13.12 -2.80 -34.60
C ASN A 119 -13.89 -3.92 -33.89
N GLY A 120 -15.19 -3.84 -33.84
CA GLY A 120 -16.06 -4.87 -33.23
C GLY A 120 -16.02 -6.27 -33.89
N ASN A 121 -15.33 -6.44 -35.02
CA ASN A 121 -15.25 -7.70 -35.80
C ASN A 121 -13.89 -8.39 -35.70
N ASN A 122 -13.05 -8.06 -34.73
CA ASN A 122 -11.72 -8.69 -34.58
C ASN A 122 -11.83 -10.13 -34.10
N VAL A 123 -11.04 -11.01 -34.71
CA VAL A 123 -10.90 -12.41 -34.31
C VAL A 123 -9.76 -12.55 -33.33
N PHE A 124 -10.03 -13.17 -32.17
CA PHE A 124 -9.07 -13.34 -31.10
C PHE A 124 -8.68 -14.81 -30.95
N VAL A 125 -7.37 -15.08 -30.77
CA VAL A 125 -6.89 -16.41 -30.41
C VAL A 125 -7.25 -16.66 -28.96
N LYS A 126 -7.96 -17.75 -28.68
CA LYS A 126 -8.38 -18.12 -27.33
C LYS A 126 -7.37 -19.06 -26.67
N GLU A 127 -6.85 -20.02 -27.43
CA GLU A 127 -6.00 -21.07 -26.91
C GLU A 127 -5.07 -21.60 -28.00
N LEU A 128 -3.81 -21.91 -27.62
CA LEU A 128 -2.86 -22.69 -28.41
C LEU A 128 -2.41 -23.88 -27.58
N VAL A 129 -2.36 -25.07 -28.24
CA VAL A 129 -1.90 -26.29 -27.59
C VAL A 129 -0.76 -26.88 -28.40
N TYR A 130 0.37 -27.10 -27.73
CA TYR A 130 1.57 -27.71 -28.30
C TYR A 130 1.80 -29.06 -27.66
N ARG A 131 2.08 -30.06 -28.51
CA ARG A 131 2.40 -31.42 -28.10
C ARG A 131 3.88 -31.69 -28.35
N SER A 132 4.58 -32.28 -27.38
CA SER A 132 5.97 -32.71 -27.51
C SER A 132 6.23 -33.97 -26.71
N GLU A 133 7.19 -34.74 -27.14
CA GLU A 133 7.73 -35.88 -26.40
C GLU A 133 8.83 -35.45 -25.43
N ASP A 134 9.38 -34.25 -25.62
CA ASP A 134 10.32 -33.62 -24.68
C ASP A 134 9.58 -32.87 -23.54
N ALA A 135 9.30 -33.60 -22.46
CA ALA A 135 8.68 -33.05 -21.29
C ALA A 135 9.53 -31.96 -20.60
N ARG A 136 10.88 -32.05 -20.69
CA ARG A 136 11.77 -31.07 -20.06
C ARG A 136 11.71 -29.74 -20.78
N GLY A 137 11.83 -29.75 -22.11
CA GLY A 137 11.75 -28.53 -22.93
C GLY A 137 10.40 -27.80 -22.74
N ILE A 138 9.29 -28.55 -22.74
CA ILE A 138 7.94 -28.00 -22.52
C ILE A 138 7.83 -27.34 -21.14
N ASN A 139 8.32 -27.99 -20.10
CA ASN A 139 8.28 -27.43 -18.74
C ASN A 139 9.16 -26.17 -18.60
N ASP A 140 10.31 -26.15 -19.31
CA ASP A 140 11.18 -24.97 -19.30
C ASP A 140 10.54 -23.77 -20.01
N TYR A 141 9.89 -24.00 -21.17
CA TYR A 141 9.11 -22.92 -21.81
C TYR A 141 7.98 -22.39 -20.92
N ALA A 142 7.23 -23.28 -20.30
CA ALA A 142 6.15 -22.86 -19.38
C ALA A 142 6.69 -22.07 -18.18
N ARG A 143 7.86 -22.43 -17.67
CA ARG A 143 8.52 -21.71 -16.56
C ARG A 143 8.97 -20.32 -17.01
N GLN A 144 9.61 -20.22 -18.18
CA GLN A 144 10.05 -18.94 -18.76
C GLN A 144 8.85 -18.01 -19.02
N ILE A 145 7.77 -18.51 -19.61
CA ILE A 145 6.55 -17.72 -19.85
C ILE A 145 5.96 -17.22 -18.52
N LYS A 146 5.84 -18.07 -17.50
CA LYS A 146 5.33 -17.69 -16.18
C LYS A 146 6.23 -16.66 -15.51
N GLN A 147 7.55 -16.79 -15.65
CA GLN A 147 8.49 -15.82 -15.10
C GLN A 147 8.33 -14.46 -15.79
N LEU A 148 8.29 -14.44 -17.13
CA LEU A 148 8.09 -13.22 -17.89
C LEU A 148 6.74 -12.54 -17.55
N GLN A 149 5.66 -13.31 -17.36
CA GLN A 149 4.38 -12.77 -16.91
C GLN A 149 4.46 -12.13 -15.51
N LYS A 150 5.20 -12.74 -14.61
CA LYS A 150 5.41 -12.23 -13.27
C LYS A 150 6.20 -10.93 -13.28
N ASP A 151 7.26 -10.88 -14.08
CA ASP A 151 8.13 -9.71 -14.19
C ASP A 151 7.39 -8.53 -14.85
N PHE A 152 6.63 -8.80 -15.91
CA PHE A 152 5.77 -7.82 -16.56
C PHE A 152 4.71 -7.24 -15.59
N LYS A 153 3.98 -8.11 -14.89
CA LYS A 153 3.00 -7.65 -13.88
C LYS A 153 3.63 -6.84 -12.74
N ALA A 154 4.84 -7.21 -12.33
CA ALA A 154 5.58 -6.47 -11.32
C ALA A 154 5.99 -5.08 -11.85
N GLY A 155 6.45 -5.00 -13.09
CA GLY A 155 6.79 -3.74 -13.75
C GLY A 155 5.58 -2.81 -13.94
N MET A 156 4.44 -3.36 -14.38
CA MET A 156 3.19 -2.61 -14.53
C MET A 156 2.72 -2.02 -13.18
N ARG A 157 2.72 -2.83 -12.12
CA ARG A 157 2.37 -2.34 -10.78
C ARG A 157 3.32 -1.23 -10.32
N GLU A 158 4.61 -1.40 -10.52
CA GLU A 158 5.59 -0.37 -10.16
C GLU A 158 5.35 0.94 -10.93
N THR A 159 4.99 0.85 -12.21
CA THR A 159 4.68 2.00 -13.05
C THR A 159 3.38 2.69 -12.60
N GLU A 160 2.33 1.93 -12.32
CA GLU A 160 1.06 2.46 -11.79
C GLU A 160 1.24 3.08 -10.39
N GLU A 161 2.05 2.46 -9.54
CA GLU A 161 2.37 2.99 -8.23
C GLU A 161 3.15 4.32 -8.33
N LYS A 162 4.07 4.43 -9.29
CA LYS A 162 4.81 5.69 -9.54
C LYS A 162 3.93 6.79 -10.11
N LYS A 163 3.02 6.49 -11.04
CA LYS A 163 2.12 7.49 -11.66
C LYS A 163 1.22 8.19 -10.65
N ASN A 164 0.81 7.51 -9.59
CA ASN A 164 -0.10 8.05 -8.56
C ASN A 164 0.64 8.67 -7.36
N ILE A 165 1.96 8.84 -7.44
CA ILE A 165 2.74 9.48 -6.38
C ILE A 165 3.00 10.93 -6.78
N VAL A 166 2.64 11.84 -5.87
CA VAL A 166 2.97 13.26 -6.04
C VAL A 166 4.48 13.42 -5.90
N GLU A 167 5.12 14.02 -6.92
CA GLU A 167 6.55 14.26 -6.89
C GLU A 167 6.89 15.24 -5.76
N GLN A 168 7.80 14.84 -4.89
CA GLN A 168 8.19 15.63 -3.74
C GLN A 168 9.46 16.41 -4.03
N VAL A 169 9.57 17.57 -3.39
CA VAL A 169 10.78 18.39 -3.43
C VAL A 169 11.95 17.57 -2.86
N SER A 170 13.12 17.67 -3.49
CA SER A 170 14.31 16.98 -3.02
C SER A 170 14.77 17.47 -1.64
N LEU A 171 15.34 16.55 -0.84
CA LEU A 171 15.87 16.88 0.48
C LEU A 171 17.11 17.79 0.37
N ARG A 172 17.06 18.96 1.01
CA ARG A 172 18.21 19.86 1.18
C ARG A 172 18.97 19.46 2.44
N LYS A 173 20.17 18.94 2.23
CA LYS A 173 21.05 18.53 3.33
C LYS A 173 21.68 19.74 4.00
N TRP A 174 21.97 19.64 5.30
CA TRP A 174 22.89 20.58 5.95
C TRP A 174 24.29 20.42 5.36
N PRO A 175 25.01 21.52 5.07
CA PRO A 175 26.41 21.41 4.68
C PRO A 175 27.25 20.80 5.82
N ASN A 176 28.19 19.93 5.46
CA ASN A 176 29.05 19.22 6.43
C ASN A 176 30.22 20.06 6.95
N ASP A 177 30.25 21.36 6.72
CA ASP A 177 31.41 22.24 6.90
C ASP A 177 31.65 22.64 8.37
N GLY A 178 31.00 22.01 9.33
CA GLY A 178 31.19 22.31 10.75
C GLY A 178 30.71 23.69 11.22
N SER A 179 30.20 24.53 10.33
CA SER A 179 29.80 25.91 10.62
C SER A 179 28.45 26.03 11.35
N MET A 180 27.63 25.01 11.31
CA MET A 180 26.37 24.93 12.07
C MET A 180 26.40 23.66 12.91
N GLY A 181 26.65 23.75 14.16
CA GLY A 181 26.62 22.75 15.23
C GLY A 181 26.16 21.34 14.89
N ASN A 182 26.33 20.42 15.77
CA ASN A 182 25.98 19.00 15.58
C ASN A 182 24.57 18.82 15.01
N ILE A 183 24.46 18.16 13.85
CA ILE A 183 23.20 17.74 13.25
C ILE A 183 22.38 16.99 14.33
N THR A 184 21.15 17.45 14.58
CA THR A 184 20.26 16.78 15.52
C THR A 184 19.91 15.41 14.95
N GLN A 185 20.32 14.34 15.64
CA GLN A 185 20.13 12.97 15.17
C GLN A 185 19.74 12.04 16.32
N LEU A 186 18.98 11.00 15.98
CA LEU A 186 18.68 9.86 16.83
C LEU A 186 19.36 8.62 16.26
N LYS A 187 20.18 7.97 17.07
CA LYS A 187 20.87 6.71 16.71
C LYS A 187 20.09 5.51 17.25
N ASP A 188 20.36 4.34 16.70
CA ASP A 188 19.78 3.05 17.12
C ASP A 188 18.25 3.02 17.06
N ILE A 189 17.69 3.63 16.02
CA ILE A 189 16.26 3.68 15.76
C ILE A 189 15.90 2.65 14.71
N THR A 190 14.80 1.94 14.93
CA THR A 190 14.20 1.02 13.95
C THR A 190 13.04 1.69 13.25
N MET A 191 12.91 1.45 11.94
CA MET A 191 11.81 2.00 11.10
C MET A 191 10.74 0.96 10.79
N ARG A 192 9.48 1.37 10.74
CA ARG A 192 8.34 0.64 10.16
C ARG A 192 7.70 1.52 9.06
N PRO A 193 7.39 0.97 7.87
CA PRO A 193 7.71 -0.38 7.37
C PRO A 193 9.21 -0.60 7.21
N LYS A 194 9.65 -1.85 7.32
CA LYS A 194 11.08 -2.19 7.27
C LYS A 194 11.67 -1.90 5.90
N LEU A 195 12.89 -1.37 5.86
CA LEU A 195 13.69 -1.26 4.64
C LEU A 195 14.34 -2.61 4.31
N GLY A 196 14.21 -3.02 3.04
CA GLY A 196 14.84 -4.24 2.53
C GLY A 196 14.20 -5.55 3.02
N ARG A 197 14.79 -6.66 2.56
CA ARG A 197 14.40 -8.03 2.94
C ARG A 197 15.26 -8.48 4.12
N GLY A 198 14.71 -8.57 5.33
CA GLY A 198 15.50 -9.08 6.45
C GLY A 198 14.92 -8.82 7.83
N ARG A 199 15.76 -9.04 8.85
CA ARG A 199 15.47 -8.78 10.26
C ARG A 199 15.36 -7.28 10.54
N ARG A 200 15.09 -6.90 11.78
CA ARG A 200 15.06 -5.50 12.23
C ARG A 200 16.40 -4.83 11.86
N THR A 201 16.32 -3.69 11.19
CA THR A 201 17.49 -2.92 10.79
C THR A 201 17.48 -1.62 11.56
N ASN A 202 18.49 -1.45 12.42
CA ASN A 202 18.71 -0.20 13.11
C ASN A 202 19.32 0.81 12.16
N GLY A 203 19.07 2.07 12.44
CA GLY A 203 19.57 3.18 11.65
C GLY A 203 19.60 4.47 12.44
N THR A 204 19.95 5.52 11.75
CA THR A 204 20.06 6.87 12.32
C THR A 204 19.05 7.79 11.65
N LEU A 205 18.20 8.43 12.43
CA LEU A 205 17.26 9.46 11.97
C LEU A 205 17.91 10.83 12.14
N GLN A 206 18.06 11.58 11.07
CA GLN A 206 18.72 12.89 11.00
C GLN A 206 17.76 13.98 10.57
N MET A 207 17.85 15.14 11.21
CA MET A 207 17.11 16.33 10.81
C MET A 207 17.94 17.15 9.81
N HIS A 208 17.34 17.54 8.70
CA HIS A 208 17.93 18.37 7.66
C HIS A 208 17.12 19.68 7.45
N VAL A 209 17.52 20.51 6.48
CA VAL A 209 16.95 21.85 6.26
C VAL A 209 15.44 21.83 5.99
N ASN A 210 14.96 20.91 5.16
CA ASN A 210 13.56 20.83 4.73
C ASN A 210 12.90 19.48 5.00
N GLY A 211 13.56 18.60 5.75
CA GLY A 211 13.01 17.25 6.01
C GLY A 211 13.86 16.42 6.94
N LEU A 212 13.42 15.19 7.12
CA LEU A 212 14.08 14.14 7.89
C LEU A 212 14.69 13.12 6.94
N ARG A 213 15.85 12.58 7.29
CA ARG A 213 16.48 11.46 6.61
C ARG A 213 16.70 10.33 7.58
N PHE A 214 16.16 9.18 7.27
CA PHE A 214 16.52 7.94 7.93
C PHE A 214 17.57 7.19 7.09
N ARG A 215 18.70 6.88 7.69
CA ARG A 215 19.76 6.09 7.08
C ARG A 215 19.89 4.77 7.83
N CYS A 216 19.71 3.68 7.11
CA CYS A 216 19.95 2.35 7.66
C CYS A 216 21.46 2.05 7.70
N ASP A 217 21.95 1.54 8.84
CA ASP A 217 23.38 1.27 9.01
C ASP A 217 23.84 0.04 8.22
N MET A 218 22.93 -0.93 8.01
CA MET A 218 23.23 -2.20 7.34
C MET A 218 23.01 -2.16 5.81
N ILE A 219 22.14 -1.29 5.35
CA ILE A 219 21.74 -1.17 3.94
C ILE A 219 22.07 0.24 3.50
N ARG A 220 22.68 0.42 2.31
CA ARG A 220 23.01 1.76 1.80
C ARG A 220 21.78 2.57 1.33
N GLU A 221 20.60 2.16 1.75
CA GLU A 221 19.35 2.84 1.42
C GLU A 221 19.02 3.91 2.47
N SER A 222 18.46 5.01 2.02
CA SER A 222 17.97 6.09 2.88
C SER A 222 16.54 6.45 2.49
N VAL A 223 15.75 6.86 3.49
CA VAL A 223 14.40 7.37 3.30
C VAL A 223 14.36 8.81 3.70
N ASP A 224 13.86 9.64 2.79
CA ASP A 224 13.70 11.08 2.98
C ASP A 224 12.23 11.42 3.17
N ILE A 225 11.92 12.18 4.21
CA ILE A 225 10.58 12.66 4.53
C ILE A 225 10.64 14.17 4.59
N ILE A 226 9.95 14.84 3.68
CA ILE A 226 9.94 16.30 3.59
C ILE A 226 8.92 16.88 4.58
N PHE A 227 9.25 17.95 5.28
CA PHE A 227 8.38 18.54 6.30
C PHE A 227 7.03 19.00 5.75
N THR A 228 6.96 19.50 4.52
CA THR A 228 5.70 19.91 3.88
C THR A 228 4.73 18.75 3.63
N ASN A 229 5.26 17.52 3.54
CA ASN A 229 4.46 16.31 3.37
C ASN A 229 3.99 15.68 4.69
N ILE A 230 4.44 16.18 5.83
CA ILE A 230 3.98 15.69 7.14
C ILE A 230 2.61 16.26 7.43
N LYS A 231 1.64 15.41 7.74
CA LYS A 231 0.31 15.77 8.22
C LYS A 231 0.24 15.73 9.73
N HIS A 232 0.67 14.61 10.34
CA HIS A 232 0.71 14.42 11.79
C HIS A 232 2.09 13.93 12.23
N LEU A 233 2.59 14.48 13.33
CA LEU A 233 3.80 14.04 14.02
C LEU A 233 3.43 13.58 15.43
N ILE A 234 3.28 12.29 15.62
CA ILE A 234 2.78 11.68 16.85
C ILE A 234 3.95 11.13 17.66
N PHE A 235 4.06 11.57 18.90
CA PHE A 235 5.01 11.04 19.87
C PHE A 235 4.32 10.11 20.84
N GLN A 236 4.52 8.81 20.68
CA GLN A 236 4.03 7.79 21.60
C GLN A 236 5.08 7.52 22.67
N LYS A 237 4.78 7.90 23.91
CA LYS A 237 5.63 7.64 25.07
C LYS A 237 5.54 6.17 25.50
N CYS A 238 6.62 5.67 26.04
CA CYS A 238 6.67 4.37 26.71
C CYS A 238 6.15 4.51 28.14
N ASP A 239 5.01 3.90 28.42
CA ASP A 239 4.41 3.79 29.74
C ASP A 239 4.66 2.42 30.37
N LYS A 240 4.13 2.18 31.61
CA LYS A 240 4.32 0.91 32.33
C LYS A 240 3.88 -0.36 31.58
N GLY A 241 2.94 -0.25 30.65
CA GLY A 241 2.42 -1.36 29.84
C GLY A 241 3.04 -1.50 28.46
N SER A 242 3.91 -0.57 28.04
CA SER A 242 4.56 -0.57 26.74
C SER A 242 6.07 -0.53 26.91
N HIS A 243 6.77 -1.32 26.10
CA HIS A 243 8.24 -1.33 26.05
C HIS A 243 8.80 -0.54 24.87
N VAL A 244 7.96 0.15 24.11
CA VAL A 244 8.31 0.83 22.87
C VAL A 244 8.08 2.32 23.01
N VAL A 245 9.09 3.12 22.67
CA VAL A 245 8.97 4.57 22.43
C VAL A 245 8.97 4.79 20.94
N MET A 246 8.06 5.62 20.45
CA MET A 246 7.86 5.76 19.01
C MET A 246 7.61 7.21 18.60
N ILE A 247 8.14 7.57 17.43
CA ILE A 247 7.75 8.74 16.65
C ILE A 247 7.03 8.21 15.42
N HIS A 248 5.77 8.52 15.28
CA HIS A 248 4.98 8.15 14.11
C HIS A 248 4.72 9.39 13.27
N ILE A 249 4.89 9.24 11.96
CA ILE A 249 4.69 10.29 10.97
C ILE A 249 3.61 9.83 10.00
N HIS A 250 2.50 10.52 10.00
CA HIS A 250 1.46 10.36 8.99
C HIS A 250 1.64 11.41 7.90
N LEU A 251 1.63 10.99 6.63
CA LEU A 251 1.96 11.81 5.49
C LEU A 251 0.70 12.31 4.77
N LYS A 252 0.76 13.51 4.21
CA LYS A 252 -0.29 14.07 3.32
C LYS A 252 -0.35 13.28 2.01
N HIS A 253 0.81 13.00 1.43
CA HIS A 253 0.95 12.25 0.19
C HIS A 253 1.78 11.00 0.41
N GLN A 254 1.38 9.91 -0.21
CA GLN A 254 2.06 8.63 -0.10
C GLN A 254 3.49 8.70 -0.65
N ILE A 255 4.41 8.02 0.02
CA ILE A 255 5.77 7.80 -0.45
C ILE A 255 5.97 6.34 -0.82
N LEU A 256 6.93 6.10 -1.71
CA LEU A 256 7.28 4.74 -2.14
C LEU A 256 8.38 4.16 -1.24
N LEU A 257 8.04 3.14 -0.47
CA LEU A 257 8.99 2.39 0.36
C LEU A 257 8.97 0.92 -0.06
N ASN A 258 10.12 0.36 -0.46
CA ASN A 258 10.20 -1.03 -0.94
C ASN A 258 9.17 -1.37 -2.02
N LYS A 259 8.94 -0.47 -2.98
CA LYS A 259 7.94 -0.61 -4.05
C LYS A 259 6.49 -0.68 -3.55
N LYS A 260 6.22 -0.24 -2.33
CA LYS A 260 4.87 -0.12 -1.76
C LYS A 260 4.57 1.32 -1.38
N LYS A 261 3.36 1.75 -1.63
CA LYS A 261 2.86 3.04 -1.18
C LYS A 261 2.64 3.01 0.32
N CYS A 262 3.19 3.99 1.01
CA CYS A 262 3.07 4.13 2.45
C CYS A 262 2.68 5.57 2.79
N THR A 263 1.63 5.73 3.58
CA THR A 263 1.23 7.00 4.22
C THR A 263 1.84 7.14 5.59
N ASP A 264 2.19 6.01 6.22
CA ASP A 264 2.55 5.92 7.62
C ASP A 264 3.96 5.40 7.79
N VAL A 265 4.78 6.16 8.51
CA VAL A 265 6.17 5.80 8.82
C VAL A 265 6.40 5.95 10.32
N SER A 266 6.85 4.88 10.97
CA SER A 266 7.14 4.89 12.39
C SER A 266 8.62 4.68 12.65
N PHE A 267 9.18 5.45 13.56
CA PHE A 267 10.53 5.33 14.07
C PHE A 267 10.47 4.99 15.56
N TYR A 268 10.99 3.84 15.94
CA TYR A 268 10.83 3.34 17.31
C TYR A 268 12.10 2.74 17.86
N THR A 269 12.18 2.71 19.18
CA THR A 269 13.20 1.97 19.92
C THR A 269 12.56 1.21 21.08
N GLU A 270 13.13 0.07 21.43
CA GLU A 270 12.64 -0.78 22.51
C GLU A 270 13.41 -0.51 23.78
N ALA A 271 12.71 -0.39 24.90
CA ALA A 271 13.27 -0.15 26.22
C ALA A 271 13.64 -1.46 26.96
N ILE A 272 13.99 -2.51 26.20
CA ILE A 272 14.33 -3.83 26.77
C ILE A 272 15.84 -4.04 26.67
N GLU A 273 16.51 -4.29 27.79
CA GLU A 273 17.88 -4.77 27.78
C GLU A 273 17.93 -6.25 27.35
N ALA A 274 18.87 -6.59 26.48
CA ALA A 274 19.03 -7.93 25.92
C ALA A 274 19.42 -9.01 26.95
N SER A 275 19.72 -8.62 28.19
CA SER A 275 20.23 -9.51 29.26
C SER A 275 19.15 -10.39 29.92
N THR A 276 17.86 -10.03 29.79
CA THR A 276 16.78 -10.73 30.51
C THR A 276 16.41 -12.10 29.92
N ALA A 277 16.98 -12.50 28.78
CA ALA A 277 16.61 -13.76 28.13
C ALA A 277 17.17 -15.02 28.82
N LEU A 278 18.17 -14.89 29.70
CA LEU A 278 18.86 -16.03 30.31
C LEU A 278 18.35 -16.41 31.71
N THR A 279 17.57 -15.54 32.38
CA THR A 279 17.23 -15.69 33.79
C THR A 279 15.81 -16.18 34.06
N LYS A 280 15.02 -16.54 33.03
CA LYS A 280 13.60 -16.91 33.14
C LYS A 280 13.28 -18.20 33.94
N ASN A 281 14.27 -18.91 34.49
CA ASN A 281 14.05 -20.21 35.17
C ASN A 281 14.23 -20.22 36.69
N ARG A 282 14.37 -19.09 37.38
CA ARG A 282 14.39 -19.06 38.84
C ARG A 282 13.29 -18.19 39.39
N ARG A 283 12.16 -18.80 39.71
CA ARG A 283 11.12 -18.20 40.55
C ARG A 283 11.58 -18.26 42.02
N ASN A 284 12.32 -17.28 42.46
CA ASN A 284 12.47 -17.01 43.89
C ASN A 284 11.66 -15.78 44.26
N MET A 285 10.85 -15.87 45.28
CA MET A 285 9.81 -14.93 45.70
C MET A 285 10.35 -13.60 46.28
N TYR A 286 11.65 -13.40 46.31
CA TYR A 286 12.31 -12.16 46.73
C TYR A 286 13.74 -12.14 46.19
N ASP A 287 13.90 -11.58 44.99
CA ASP A 287 15.20 -11.37 44.37
C ASP A 287 15.53 -9.87 44.41
N PRO A 288 16.57 -9.44 45.16
CA PRO A 288 17.01 -8.04 45.17
C PRO A 288 17.44 -7.56 43.77
N ASP A 289 17.89 -8.46 42.90
CA ASP A 289 18.24 -8.13 41.52
C ASP A 289 17.02 -7.68 40.67
N GLU A 290 15.81 -8.20 40.96
CA GLU A 290 14.57 -7.83 40.25
C GLU A 290 14.18 -6.36 40.48
N MET A 291 14.39 -5.85 41.70
CA MET A 291 14.15 -4.43 42.00
C MET A 291 15.14 -3.50 41.29
N ASP A 292 16.39 -3.94 41.16
CA ASP A 292 17.42 -3.18 40.47
C ASP A 292 17.18 -3.19 38.94
N GLU A 293 16.75 -4.30 38.40
CA GLU A 293 16.34 -4.40 36.98
C GLU A 293 15.13 -3.50 36.67
N GLU A 294 14.10 -3.49 37.51
CA GLU A 294 12.95 -2.60 37.35
C GLU A 294 13.35 -1.11 37.42
N GLN A 295 14.27 -0.76 38.32
CA GLN A 295 14.79 0.60 38.42
C GLN A 295 15.61 1.00 37.18
N ARG A 296 16.44 0.11 36.65
CA ARG A 296 17.20 0.33 35.41
C ARG A 296 16.27 0.52 34.23
N GLU A 297 15.26 -0.34 34.11
CA GLU A 297 14.24 -0.22 33.06
C GLU A 297 13.47 1.10 33.14
N ARG A 298 13.04 1.52 34.34
CA ARG A 298 12.41 2.81 34.56
C ARG A 298 13.30 4.01 34.17
N LYS A 299 14.60 3.93 34.48
CA LYS A 299 15.57 4.95 34.08
C LYS A 299 15.75 4.98 32.58
N MET A 300 15.86 3.80 31.93
CA MET A 300 15.99 3.67 30.49
C MET A 300 14.75 4.24 29.77
N ARG A 301 13.53 3.87 30.18
CA ARG A 301 12.29 4.41 29.62
C ARG A 301 12.24 5.95 29.73
N ARG A 302 12.62 6.51 30.88
CA ARG A 302 12.67 7.97 31.03
C ARG A 302 13.67 8.63 30.12
N LEU A 303 14.85 8.03 29.96
CA LEU A 303 15.92 8.54 29.08
C LEU A 303 15.48 8.51 27.60
N LEU A 304 14.92 7.39 27.15
CA LEU A 304 14.45 7.24 25.78
C LEU A 304 13.30 8.20 25.48
N ASN A 305 12.30 8.29 26.35
CA ASN A 305 11.20 9.27 26.21
C ASN A 305 11.74 10.70 26.11
N LYS A 306 12.71 11.06 26.97
CA LYS A 306 13.33 12.40 26.96
C LYS A 306 14.09 12.67 25.65
N ASN A 307 14.84 11.70 25.17
CA ASN A 307 15.67 11.85 23.96
C ASN A 307 14.80 11.99 22.70
N LEU A 308 13.77 11.12 22.53
CA LEU A 308 12.89 11.19 21.39
C LEU A 308 12.03 12.47 21.43
N LEU A 309 11.49 12.83 22.59
CA LEU A 309 10.72 14.09 22.75
C LEU A 309 11.61 15.31 22.47
N LYS A 310 12.87 15.32 22.92
CA LYS A 310 13.82 16.39 22.62
C LYS A 310 14.05 16.54 21.13
N PHE A 311 14.14 15.41 20.40
CA PHE A 311 14.25 15.43 18.95
C PHE A 311 12.98 16.00 18.29
N CYS A 312 11.78 15.54 18.68
CA CYS A 312 10.52 16.10 18.16
C CYS A 312 10.44 17.60 18.39
N LYS A 313 10.77 18.08 19.60
CA LYS A 313 10.80 19.51 19.93
C LYS A 313 11.84 20.28 19.11
N ALA A 314 12.97 19.69 18.76
CA ALA A 314 13.96 20.30 17.88
C ALA A 314 13.43 20.41 16.44
N VAL A 315 12.77 19.38 15.94
CA VAL A 315 12.11 19.38 14.64
C VAL A 315 11.01 20.46 14.61
N HIS A 316 10.13 20.48 15.58
CA HIS A 316 9.04 21.46 15.66
C HIS A 316 9.57 22.90 15.66
N ARG A 317 10.56 23.22 16.52
CA ARG A 317 11.20 24.52 16.59
C ARG A 317 11.87 24.94 15.28
N HIS A 318 12.45 23.97 14.54
CA HIS A 318 13.07 24.24 13.24
C HIS A 318 12.04 24.55 12.14
N VAL A 319 10.83 24.02 12.29
CA VAL A 319 9.73 24.14 11.32
C VAL A 319 8.83 25.33 11.66
N GLU A 320 8.75 25.70 12.92
CA GLU A 320 7.95 26.83 13.44
C GLU A 320 8.28 28.13 12.65
N GLY A 321 7.24 28.78 12.14
CA GLY A 321 7.38 30.00 11.33
C GLY A 321 7.72 29.78 9.86
N LYS A 322 7.88 28.54 9.37
CA LYS A 322 8.03 28.28 7.94
C LYS A 322 6.66 28.24 7.24
N ALA A 323 6.51 29.06 6.20
CA ALA A 323 5.33 28.99 5.35
C ALA A 323 5.18 27.57 4.76
N ASN A 324 3.98 27.01 4.74
CA ASN A 324 3.62 25.70 4.21
C ASN A 324 3.90 24.48 5.11
N VAL A 325 4.24 24.66 6.38
CA VAL A 325 4.37 23.54 7.33
C VAL A 325 3.47 23.80 8.52
N THR A 326 2.49 22.89 8.75
CA THR A 326 1.39 23.10 9.69
C THR A 326 1.18 21.88 10.57
N PHE A 327 2.24 21.25 11.09
CA PHE A 327 2.06 20.16 12.03
C PHE A 327 2.62 20.49 13.42
N ASP A 328 1.94 20.04 14.43
CA ASP A 328 2.36 20.10 15.81
C ASP A 328 2.83 18.72 16.31
N ILE A 329 3.37 18.68 17.53
CA ILE A 329 3.73 17.43 18.19
C ILE A 329 2.52 16.91 18.93
N GLU A 330 1.88 15.89 18.39
CA GLU A 330 0.74 15.25 19.01
C GLU A 330 1.20 14.19 20.02
N GLN A 331 0.52 14.15 21.15
CA GLN A 331 0.72 13.11 22.17
C GLN A 331 -0.63 12.45 22.45
N PRO A 332 -0.74 11.12 22.32
CA PRO A 332 -1.98 10.42 22.60
C PRO A 332 -2.40 10.52 24.07
N TYR A 333 -3.67 10.81 24.30
CA TYR A 333 -4.28 10.86 25.62
C TYR A 333 -4.60 9.45 26.13
N ALA A 334 -3.88 9.01 27.15
CA ALA A 334 -4.07 7.68 27.71
C ALA A 334 -5.42 7.52 28.42
N ASP A 335 -5.92 8.60 29.04
CA ASP A 335 -7.14 8.59 29.86
C ASP A 335 -8.41 8.51 29.00
N LEU A 336 -8.37 9.01 27.76
CA LEU A 336 -9.46 8.94 26.78
C LEU A 336 -9.37 7.70 25.88
N SER A 337 -8.46 6.78 26.16
CA SER A 337 -8.29 5.59 25.34
C SER A 337 -9.41 4.59 25.50
N PHE A 338 -9.77 3.95 24.40
CA PHE A 338 -10.74 2.87 24.37
C PHE A 338 -10.25 1.69 23.53
N PHE A 339 -10.84 0.53 23.74
CA PHE A 339 -10.49 -0.68 23.00
C PHE A 339 -11.51 -0.91 21.88
N GLY A 340 -11.00 -1.34 20.73
CA GLY A 340 -11.83 -1.72 19.60
C GLY A 340 -11.06 -2.58 18.62
N THR A 341 -11.76 -3.26 17.75
CA THR A 341 -11.15 -4.07 16.70
C THR A 341 -11.00 -3.26 15.43
N CYS A 342 -9.76 -2.86 15.13
CA CYS A 342 -9.38 -2.26 13.86
C CYS A 342 -8.74 -3.33 12.97
N HIS A 343 -9.11 -3.37 11.70
CA HIS A 343 -8.68 -4.40 10.77
C HIS A 343 -9.07 -5.82 11.24
N ARG A 344 -8.22 -6.52 11.97
CA ARG A 344 -8.46 -7.90 12.45
C ARG A 344 -8.05 -8.12 13.90
N GLU A 345 -7.49 -7.11 14.54
CA GLU A 345 -6.92 -7.22 15.89
C GLU A 345 -7.60 -6.22 16.81
N MET A 346 -7.78 -6.63 18.07
CA MET A 346 -8.26 -5.72 19.11
C MET A 346 -7.11 -4.83 19.54
N VAL A 347 -7.28 -3.53 19.36
CA VAL A 347 -6.26 -2.53 19.59
C VAL A 347 -6.74 -1.46 20.55
N ARG A 348 -5.80 -0.79 21.20
CA ARG A 348 -6.08 0.38 22.03
C ARG A 348 -6.02 1.63 21.15
N LEU A 349 -7.15 2.26 20.97
CA LEU A 349 -7.27 3.55 20.28
C LEU A 349 -7.11 4.69 21.26
N GLN A 350 -6.37 5.70 20.85
CA GLN A 350 -6.06 6.87 21.67
C GLN A 350 -6.31 8.14 20.87
N PRO A 351 -7.17 9.02 21.35
CA PRO A 351 -7.31 10.36 20.79
C PRO A 351 -6.04 11.18 21.00
N THR A 352 -5.76 12.06 20.04
CA THR A 352 -4.81 13.17 20.16
C THR A 352 -5.56 14.50 20.01
N VAL A 353 -4.86 15.60 19.84
CA VAL A 353 -5.49 16.90 19.56
C VAL A 353 -6.19 16.90 18.20
N ASP A 354 -5.51 16.37 17.16
CA ASP A 354 -5.96 16.47 15.77
C ASP A 354 -6.30 15.12 15.13
N SER A 355 -6.08 14.00 15.85
CA SER A 355 -6.26 12.67 15.28
C SER A 355 -6.70 11.61 16.28
N LEU A 356 -7.35 10.54 15.79
CA LEU A 356 -7.58 9.29 16.51
C LEU A 356 -6.57 8.25 16.03
N VAL A 357 -5.77 7.69 16.96
CA VAL A 357 -4.62 6.88 16.56
C VAL A 357 -4.50 5.55 17.31
N ASN A 358 -3.98 4.56 16.57
CA ASN A 358 -3.25 3.42 17.10
C ASN A 358 -1.96 3.28 16.30
N VAL A 359 -0.83 3.57 16.91
CA VAL A 359 0.49 3.54 16.26
C VAL A 359 1.37 2.40 16.78
N THR A 360 1.00 1.78 17.90
CA THR A 360 1.81 0.73 18.54
C THR A 360 1.80 -0.56 17.76
N GLU A 361 0.70 -0.89 17.13
CA GLU A 361 0.50 -2.12 16.38
C GLU A 361 0.62 -1.88 14.87
N SER A 362 0.68 -2.96 14.10
CA SER A 362 0.84 -2.88 12.64
C SER A 362 -0.27 -3.70 11.95
N PRO A 363 -1.00 -3.12 10.99
CA PRO A 363 -0.83 -1.77 10.41
C PRO A 363 -1.28 -0.66 11.36
N PRO A 364 -0.63 0.53 11.33
CA PRO A 364 -1.05 1.66 12.13
C PRO A 364 -2.43 2.15 11.68
N PHE A 365 -3.19 2.70 12.62
CA PHE A 365 -4.48 3.31 12.37
C PHE A 365 -4.38 4.79 12.74
N VAL A 366 -4.60 5.68 11.78
CA VAL A 366 -4.58 7.14 11.98
C VAL A 366 -5.73 7.74 11.21
N VAL A 367 -6.61 8.44 11.92
CA VAL A 367 -7.73 9.19 11.35
C VAL A 367 -7.67 10.62 11.83
N THR A 368 -7.59 11.57 10.90
CA THR A 368 -7.59 13.00 11.20
C THR A 368 -9.01 13.42 11.60
N LEU A 369 -9.17 14.09 12.74
CA LEU A 369 -10.49 14.51 13.24
C LEU A 369 -11.18 15.53 12.33
N ALA A 370 -10.40 16.45 11.74
CA ALA A 370 -10.92 17.45 10.82
C ALA A 370 -11.43 16.87 9.48
N ASP A 371 -11.02 15.65 9.13
CA ASP A 371 -11.47 14.97 7.91
C ASP A 371 -12.73 14.11 8.16
N ILE A 372 -13.26 14.07 9.38
CA ILE A 372 -14.46 13.32 9.75
C ILE A 372 -15.69 14.16 9.45
N GLU A 373 -16.60 13.62 8.65
CA GLU A 373 -17.92 14.20 8.39
C GLU A 373 -18.93 13.81 9.47
N HIS A 374 -19.01 12.52 9.74
CA HIS A 374 -20.01 11.97 10.62
C HIS A 374 -19.54 10.69 11.30
N VAL A 375 -20.01 10.45 12.54
CA VAL A 375 -19.75 9.21 13.28
C VAL A 375 -21.06 8.52 13.61
N HIS A 376 -21.18 7.25 13.24
CA HIS A 376 -22.36 6.44 13.53
C HIS A 376 -22.02 5.26 14.44
N PHE A 377 -22.76 5.12 15.54
CA PHE A 377 -22.64 3.97 16.44
C PHE A 377 -23.66 2.90 16.08
N GLU A 378 -23.20 1.71 15.76
CA GLU A 378 -24.03 0.57 15.36
C GLU A 378 -24.23 -0.42 16.49
N GLY A 379 -25.41 -1.02 16.54
CA GLY A 379 -25.71 -2.08 17.50
C GLY A 379 -25.79 -1.61 18.95
N VAL A 380 -26.16 -0.35 19.18
CA VAL A 380 -26.36 0.22 20.51
C VAL A 380 -27.68 -0.28 21.07
N LEU A 381 -27.63 -1.38 21.83
CA LEU A 381 -28.78 -2.03 22.48
C LEU A 381 -28.42 -2.35 23.94
N ALA A 382 -29.37 -2.16 24.85
CA ALA A 382 -29.16 -2.37 26.28
C ALA A 382 -28.72 -3.79 26.69
N ASN A 383 -29.02 -4.78 25.85
CA ASN A 383 -28.67 -6.17 26.08
C ASN A 383 -27.37 -6.62 25.40
N LYS A 384 -26.72 -5.77 24.62
CA LYS A 384 -25.44 -6.06 23.98
C LYS A 384 -24.25 -5.64 24.87
N LYS A 385 -23.17 -6.41 24.78
CA LYS A 385 -21.92 -6.12 25.50
C LYS A 385 -21.01 -5.15 24.75
N ASN A 386 -21.11 -5.12 23.43
CA ASN A 386 -20.26 -4.33 22.55
C ASN A 386 -21.12 -3.62 21.50
N PHE A 387 -20.58 -2.52 20.98
CA PHE A 387 -21.11 -1.78 19.82
C PHE A 387 -20.01 -1.57 18.79
N ASP A 388 -20.38 -1.18 17.60
CA ASP A 388 -19.45 -0.85 16.52
C ASP A 388 -19.53 0.65 16.22
N MET A 389 -18.46 1.24 15.75
CA MET A 389 -18.38 2.65 15.37
C MET A 389 -17.92 2.78 13.92
N ALA A 390 -18.73 3.41 13.09
CA ALA A 390 -18.41 3.79 11.74
C ALA A 390 -18.04 5.27 11.67
N ILE A 391 -16.88 5.58 11.13
CA ILE A 391 -16.37 6.94 10.93
C ILE A 391 -16.42 7.23 9.44
N ILE A 392 -17.21 8.21 9.05
CA ILE A 392 -17.42 8.62 7.67
C ILE A 392 -16.53 9.83 7.40
N MET A 393 -15.75 9.76 6.32
CA MET A 393 -14.84 10.85 5.97
C MET A 393 -15.54 11.89 5.08
N ASN A 394 -15.04 13.12 5.09
CA ASN A 394 -15.56 14.25 4.29
C ASN A 394 -15.61 13.97 2.77
N ASP A 395 -14.77 13.05 2.28
CA ASP A 395 -14.77 12.64 0.88
C ASP A 395 -15.97 11.77 0.49
N LYS A 396 -16.75 11.27 1.50
CA LYS A 396 -17.92 10.38 1.34
C LYS A 396 -17.66 9.14 0.48
N THR A 397 -16.39 8.83 0.27
CA THR A 397 -15.95 7.62 -0.44
C THR A 397 -15.30 6.63 0.52
N THR A 398 -14.62 7.15 1.53
CA THR A 398 -13.91 6.35 2.52
C THR A 398 -14.62 6.39 3.87
N PHE A 399 -14.62 5.25 4.51
CA PHE A 399 -15.11 5.10 5.89
C PHE A 399 -14.22 4.12 6.66
N HIS A 400 -14.16 4.30 7.96
CA HIS A 400 -13.43 3.41 8.86
C HIS A 400 -14.41 2.79 9.85
N THR A 401 -14.30 1.48 10.05
CA THR A 401 -15.14 0.76 11.03
C THR A 401 -14.27 0.24 12.16
N ILE A 402 -14.61 0.61 13.38
CA ILE A 402 -14.03 0.09 14.61
C ILE A 402 -15.07 -0.79 15.27
N ARG A 403 -14.78 -2.07 15.42
CA ARG A 403 -15.75 -3.06 15.89
C ARG A 403 -15.49 -3.46 17.34
N ALA A 404 -16.52 -4.04 17.96
CA ALA A 404 -16.45 -4.66 19.26
C ALA A 404 -15.94 -3.72 20.37
N ILE A 405 -16.38 -2.47 20.37
CA ILE A 405 -16.09 -1.52 21.44
C ILE A 405 -16.96 -1.89 22.64
N PRO A 406 -16.41 -2.03 23.86
CA PRO A 406 -17.19 -2.34 25.03
C PRO A 406 -18.26 -1.28 25.36
N MET A 407 -19.48 -1.69 25.66
CA MET A 407 -20.61 -0.79 25.90
C MET A 407 -20.38 0.19 27.07
N ASN A 408 -19.55 -0.19 28.04
CA ASN A 408 -19.19 0.71 29.16
C ASN A 408 -18.36 1.93 28.73
N GLN A 409 -17.78 1.91 27.51
CA GLN A 409 -17.00 3.02 26.98
C GLN A 409 -17.83 3.94 26.07
N LEU A 410 -19.08 3.61 25.78
CA LEU A 410 -19.95 4.39 24.90
C LEU A 410 -20.11 5.83 25.36
N ALA A 411 -20.37 6.03 26.64
CA ALA A 411 -20.56 7.37 27.20
C ALA A 411 -19.31 8.24 27.05
N THR A 412 -18.15 7.68 27.38
CA THR A 412 -16.85 8.37 27.27
C THR A 412 -16.49 8.73 25.83
N VAL A 413 -16.70 7.78 24.89
CA VAL A 413 -16.42 8.01 23.48
C VAL A 413 -17.36 9.05 22.89
N ARG A 414 -18.65 9.01 23.26
CA ARG A 414 -19.65 9.97 22.80
C ARG A 414 -19.36 11.37 23.34
N GLU A 415 -19.07 11.49 24.65
CA GLU A 415 -18.69 12.75 25.28
C GLU A 415 -17.47 13.38 24.61
N TRP A 416 -16.41 12.58 24.40
CA TRP A 416 -15.22 13.03 23.67
C TRP A 416 -15.55 13.55 22.26
N LEU A 417 -16.35 12.81 21.47
CA LEU A 417 -16.73 13.25 20.13
C LEU A 417 -17.59 14.52 20.13
N THR A 418 -18.47 14.65 21.10
CA THR A 418 -19.29 15.87 21.30
C THR A 418 -18.41 17.07 21.66
N ASP A 419 -17.40 16.87 22.53
CA ASP A 419 -16.48 17.94 22.96
C ASP A 419 -15.65 18.50 21.80
N ILE A 420 -15.29 17.64 20.80
CA ILE A 420 -14.60 18.08 19.58
C ILE A 420 -15.55 18.60 18.50
N GLY A 421 -16.86 18.66 18.76
CA GLY A 421 -17.86 19.18 17.83
C GLY A 421 -18.24 18.23 16.70
N GLN A 422 -17.97 16.93 16.83
CA GLN A 422 -18.34 15.95 15.82
C GLN A 422 -19.78 15.50 15.98
N THR A 423 -20.52 15.44 14.86
CA THR A 423 -21.88 14.92 14.83
C THR A 423 -21.90 13.40 15.01
N CYS A 424 -22.71 12.92 15.95
CA CYS A 424 -22.80 11.51 16.27
C CYS A 424 -24.24 11.03 16.24
N THR A 425 -24.50 9.94 15.52
CA THR A 425 -25.77 9.23 15.54
C THR A 425 -25.60 7.80 16.09
N HIS A 426 -26.68 7.16 16.46
CA HIS A 426 -26.63 5.77 16.93
C HIS A 426 -27.85 5.01 16.40
N GLY A 427 -27.63 3.71 16.13
CA GLY A 427 -28.66 2.81 15.65
C GLY A 427 -28.57 1.41 16.27
N SER A 428 -29.70 0.71 16.25
CA SER A 428 -29.78 -0.67 16.74
C SER A 428 -29.23 -1.72 15.76
N THR A 429 -29.20 -1.38 14.47
CA THR A 429 -28.83 -2.26 13.36
C THR A 429 -27.48 -1.88 12.77
N SER A 430 -26.86 -2.80 12.06
CA SER A 430 -25.63 -2.55 11.29
C SER A 430 -25.97 -2.14 9.86
N MET A 431 -25.29 -1.15 9.33
CA MET A 431 -25.55 -0.59 7.99
C MET A 431 -24.57 -1.11 6.94
N ILE A 432 -25.02 -1.13 5.67
CA ILE A 432 -24.16 -1.47 4.52
C ILE A 432 -23.57 -0.16 3.96
N TRP A 433 -22.52 0.35 4.60
CA TRP A 433 -21.91 1.65 4.29
C TRP A 433 -21.60 1.89 2.82
N PRO A 434 -21.01 0.95 2.04
CA PRO A 434 -20.72 1.22 0.63
C PRO A 434 -21.94 1.62 -0.21
N LYS A 435 -23.06 0.94 0.02
CA LYS A 435 -24.31 1.25 -0.69
C LYS A 435 -24.94 2.56 -0.21
N LEU A 436 -24.90 2.78 1.11
CA LEU A 436 -25.44 3.99 1.71
C LEU A 436 -24.67 5.23 1.25
N LEU A 437 -23.34 5.19 1.25
CA LEU A 437 -22.51 6.28 0.76
C LEU A 437 -22.67 6.55 -0.74
N GLU A 438 -22.96 5.52 -1.54
CA GLU A 438 -23.31 5.68 -2.95
C GLU A 438 -24.66 6.39 -3.11
N SER A 439 -25.64 6.07 -2.27
CA SER A 439 -26.95 6.75 -2.25
C SER A 439 -26.82 8.20 -1.78
N ILE A 440 -26.07 8.48 -0.71
CA ILE A 440 -25.83 9.84 -0.19
C ILE A 440 -25.21 10.74 -1.26
N ARG A 441 -24.25 10.22 -2.04
CA ARG A 441 -23.65 10.98 -3.16
C ARG A 441 -24.60 11.30 -4.30
N SER A 442 -25.70 10.56 -4.44
CA SER A 442 -26.73 10.78 -5.47
C SER A 442 -27.86 11.71 -5.02
N ILE A 443 -27.98 12.00 -3.73
CA ILE A 443 -29.02 12.85 -3.12
C ILE A 443 -28.38 14.16 -2.66
N ASP A 444 -29.11 15.26 -2.74
CA ASP A 444 -28.66 16.55 -2.20
C ASP A 444 -28.40 16.46 -0.69
N GLU A 445 -27.25 16.84 -0.29
CA GLU A 445 -26.53 16.53 0.92
C GLU A 445 -27.16 17.11 2.18
N GLU A 446 -27.68 18.32 2.09
CA GLU A 446 -28.29 19.03 3.22
C GLU A 446 -29.58 18.35 3.71
N LEU A 447 -30.31 17.68 2.83
CA LEU A 447 -31.54 16.98 3.18
C LEU A 447 -31.32 15.66 3.94
N PHE A 448 -30.25 14.94 3.65
CA PHE A 448 -30.03 13.61 4.25
C PHE A 448 -29.65 13.70 5.74
N TRP A 449 -28.82 14.65 6.11
CA TRP A 449 -28.37 14.80 7.51
C TRP A 449 -29.34 15.63 8.36
N ALA A 450 -30.15 16.50 7.75
CA ALA A 450 -31.18 17.27 8.44
C ALA A 450 -32.31 16.40 9.00
N ASP A 451 -32.72 15.35 8.28
CA ASP A 451 -33.73 14.38 8.74
C ASP A 451 -33.22 13.47 9.90
N VAL A 452 -31.92 13.45 10.14
CA VAL A 452 -31.28 12.64 11.20
C VAL A 452 -31.31 13.34 12.56
N ASP A 453 -31.38 14.68 12.59
CA ASP A 453 -31.27 15.46 13.82
C ASP A 453 -32.61 15.70 14.55
N GLU A 454 -33.78 15.62 13.88
CA GLU A 454 -35.07 15.95 14.49
C GLU A 454 -35.81 14.78 15.17
N ASP A 455 -35.59 13.54 14.73
CA ASP A 455 -36.18 12.35 15.37
C ASP A 455 -35.12 11.26 15.52
N GLY A 456 -34.78 10.90 16.76
CA GLY A 456 -33.88 9.79 17.08
C GLY A 456 -34.28 8.51 16.34
N MET A 457 -33.94 8.49 15.11
CA MET A 457 -33.99 7.49 14.09
C MET A 457 -34.66 6.15 14.34
N ASP A 458 -35.94 6.06 13.93
CA ASP A 458 -36.63 4.80 13.66
C ASP A 458 -37.32 4.76 12.28
N TYR A 459 -37.05 5.68 11.38
CA TYR A 459 -37.77 5.75 10.09
C TYR A 459 -36.85 5.66 8.89
N TYR A 460 -36.29 4.51 8.59
CA TYR A 460 -35.97 4.07 7.24
C TYR A 460 -35.41 2.65 7.28
N PHE A 461 -36.32 1.68 7.51
CA PHE A 461 -36.18 0.29 7.01
C PHE A 461 -37.58 -0.35 6.92
#